data_7afe68a17ee9e776a8afe5afff7856a0
#
_entry.id   7afe68a17ee9e776a8afe5afff7856a0
#
_cell.length_a   1.000
_cell.length_b   1.000
_cell.length_c   1.000
_cell.angle_alpha   90.00
_cell.angle_beta   90.00
_cell.angle_gamma   90.00
#
_symmetry.space_group_name_H-M   'P 1'
#
loop_
_entity.id
_entity.type
_entity.pdbx_description
1 polymer ?
#
loop_
_entity_poly.entity_id
_entity_poly.type
_entity_poly.pdbx_seq_one_letter_code
_entity_poly.pdbx_strand_id
1 'polypeptide(L)'
;MSAPNSHTHSVSVQVRGLRKSFYGEPVLKGVDLDIQAGEIFVIMGPSGSGKSVLLKHIIGLETPDEGEILIEGKSIREEGVMDQFRLAMVFQSGALLNSLTVGENVGLYLSEHQLKSPEEIARVVAEKLDVVGLKGTEHKLPNELSGGMKKRVALARALVIEPQLILYDEPTSELDPLMAVTIGEEIYALKERIHVTSIVVSHDRDLAFGIADRIALISEGEILLVGTPDEVRRSPNPVIQKFLTADFKLKLKPA
;
A
#
# COMPACT_ATOMS: atom_id res chain seq x y z
N MET A 1 -10.45 30.54 -20.38
CA MET A 1 -9.43 29.60 -19.92
C MET A 1 -10.15 28.61 -19.02
N SER A 2 -10.46 27.44 -19.52
CA SER A 2 -11.19 26.39 -18.78
C SER A 2 -10.27 25.84 -17.72
N ALA A 3 -10.76 25.74 -16.47
CA ALA A 3 -10.05 25.07 -15.39
C ALA A 3 -9.78 23.62 -15.80
N PRO A 4 -8.58 23.06 -15.53
CA PRO A 4 -8.35 21.66 -15.80
C PRO A 4 -9.27 20.83 -14.89
N ASN A 5 -10.05 19.93 -15.51
CA ASN A 5 -10.80 18.90 -14.82
C ASN A 5 -9.86 18.13 -13.89
N SER A 6 -10.04 18.28 -12.60
CA SER A 6 -9.31 17.57 -11.56
C SER A 6 -9.85 16.15 -11.41
N HIS A 7 -9.82 15.35 -12.48
CA HIS A 7 -9.92 13.91 -12.33
C HIS A 7 -8.53 13.42 -11.92
N THR A 8 -8.39 12.95 -10.70
CA THR A 8 -7.22 12.21 -10.25
C THR A 8 -7.11 10.97 -11.13
N HIS A 9 -6.35 11.07 -12.22
CA HIS A 9 -6.08 9.91 -13.06
C HIS A 9 -5.19 8.97 -12.28
N SER A 10 -5.67 7.75 -12.00
CA SER A 10 -4.86 6.63 -11.52
C SER A 10 -3.70 6.37 -12.48
N VAL A 11 -2.62 5.80 -11.98
CA VAL A 11 -1.42 5.50 -12.76
C VAL A 11 -1.15 4.01 -12.83
N SER A 12 -0.60 3.55 -13.95
CA SER A 12 -0.06 2.21 -14.14
C SER A 12 1.37 2.13 -13.60
N VAL A 13 1.77 0.93 -13.15
CA VAL A 13 3.14 0.66 -12.69
C VAL A 13 3.67 -0.58 -13.38
N GLN A 14 4.88 -0.50 -13.92
CA GLN A 14 5.58 -1.63 -14.51
C GLN A 14 6.91 -1.84 -13.79
N VAL A 15 7.20 -3.08 -13.44
CA VAL A 15 8.49 -3.51 -12.89
C VAL A 15 9.11 -4.46 -13.89
N ARG A 16 10.37 -4.25 -14.25
CA ARG A 16 11.07 -5.03 -15.28
C ARG A 16 12.40 -5.53 -14.75
N GLY A 17 12.54 -6.84 -14.61
CA GLY A 17 13.77 -7.53 -14.26
C GLY A 17 14.41 -7.05 -12.96
N LEU A 18 13.60 -6.62 -11.97
CA LEU A 18 14.08 -5.95 -10.76
C LEU A 18 14.90 -6.88 -9.88
N ARG A 19 16.17 -6.52 -9.64
CA ARG A 19 17.09 -7.26 -8.74
C ARG A 19 17.56 -6.36 -7.62
N LYS A 20 17.67 -6.94 -6.43
CA LYS A 20 18.23 -6.29 -5.24
C LYS A 20 18.88 -7.28 -4.31
N SER A 21 20.09 -6.93 -3.88
CA SER A 21 20.82 -7.67 -2.85
C SER A 21 21.16 -6.73 -1.69
N PHE A 22 21.24 -7.27 -0.49
CA PHE A 22 21.75 -6.57 0.68
C PHE A 22 22.88 -7.41 1.29
N TYR A 23 24.03 -6.81 1.48
CA TYR A 23 25.22 -7.49 2.03
C TYR A 23 25.60 -8.78 1.28
N GLY A 24 25.37 -8.79 -0.03
CA GLY A 24 25.64 -9.96 -0.89
C GLY A 24 24.52 -11.00 -0.95
N GLU A 25 23.48 -10.88 -0.12
CA GLU A 25 22.34 -11.79 -0.12
C GLU A 25 21.25 -11.28 -1.06
N PRO A 26 20.84 -12.05 -2.09
CA PRO A 26 19.81 -11.63 -3.04
C PRO A 26 18.42 -11.68 -2.40
N VAL A 27 17.71 -10.53 -2.45
CA VAL A 27 16.35 -10.37 -1.91
C VAL A 27 15.31 -10.33 -3.02
N LEU A 28 15.59 -9.65 -4.13
CA LEU A 28 14.77 -9.67 -5.35
C LEU A 28 15.62 -10.23 -6.49
N LYS A 29 15.06 -11.21 -7.24
CA LYS A 29 15.82 -12.04 -8.17
C LYS A 29 15.33 -11.94 -9.62
N GLY A 30 14.91 -10.75 -10.04
CA GLY A 30 14.39 -10.51 -11.39
C GLY A 30 12.86 -10.48 -11.39
N VAL A 31 12.30 -9.55 -10.63
CA VAL A 31 10.85 -9.38 -10.51
C VAL A 31 10.31 -8.62 -11.72
N ASP A 32 9.29 -9.19 -12.36
CA ASP A 32 8.50 -8.57 -13.43
C ASP A 32 7.05 -8.46 -13.00
N LEU A 33 6.45 -7.25 -13.11
CA LEU A 33 5.05 -6.99 -12.80
C LEU A 33 4.48 -5.92 -13.74
N ASP A 34 3.21 -6.10 -14.08
CA ASP A 34 2.37 -5.11 -14.75
C ASP A 34 1.13 -4.82 -13.90
N ILE A 35 1.04 -3.60 -13.38
CA ILE A 35 -0.06 -3.15 -12.53
C ILE A 35 -0.86 -2.12 -13.31
N GLN A 36 -2.16 -2.37 -13.47
CA GLN A 36 -3.04 -1.53 -14.26
C GLN A 36 -3.49 -0.29 -13.46
N ALA A 37 -3.76 0.81 -14.16
CA ALA A 37 -4.30 2.00 -13.54
C ALA A 37 -5.69 1.70 -12.92
N GLY A 38 -5.89 2.11 -11.67
CA GLY A 38 -7.15 1.98 -10.94
C GLY A 38 -7.44 0.59 -10.36
N GLU A 39 -6.53 -0.39 -10.49
CA GLU A 39 -6.72 -1.69 -9.84
C GLU A 39 -6.23 -1.72 -8.39
N ILE A 40 -6.78 -2.63 -7.60
CA ILE A 40 -6.18 -3.10 -6.35
C ILE A 40 -5.34 -4.33 -6.67
N PHE A 41 -4.02 -4.15 -6.69
CA PHE A 41 -3.05 -5.20 -6.93
C PHE A 41 -2.43 -5.65 -5.61
N VAL A 42 -2.64 -6.92 -5.24
CA VAL A 42 -2.09 -7.45 -3.98
C VAL A 42 -0.85 -8.29 -4.26
N ILE A 43 0.25 -7.96 -3.56
CA ILE A 43 1.48 -8.76 -3.57
C ILE A 43 1.48 -9.60 -2.29
N MET A 44 1.27 -10.90 -2.43
CA MET A 44 1.13 -11.83 -1.34
C MET A 44 2.32 -12.79 -1.26
N GLY A 45 2.70 -13.18 -0.06
CA GLY A 45 3.78 -14.15 0.14
C GLY A 45 4.26 -14.23 1.59
N PRO A 46 5.10 -15.20 1.93
CA PRO A 46 5.62 -15.37 3.28
C PRO A 46 6.47 -14.18 3.75
N SER A 47 6.65 -14.06 5.07
CA SER A 47 7.58 -13.07 5.63
C SER A 47 8.98 -13.29 5.09
N GLY A 48 9.70 -12.19 4.78
CA GLY A 48 11.04 -12.25 4.23
C GLY A 48 11.13 -12.51 2.71
N SER A 49 10.00 -12.64 1.98
CA SER A 49 10.03 -12.89 0.53
C SER A 49 10.37 -11.66 -0.34
N GLY A 50 10.62 -10.49 0.26
CA GLY A 50 11.00 -9.28 -0.47
C GLY A 50 9.87 -8.27 -0.73
N LYS A 51 8.65 -8.50 -0.24
CA LYS A 51 7.45 -7.65 -0.49
C LYS A 51 7.66 -6.17 -0.16
N SER A 52 8.04 -5.85 1.09
CA SER A 52 8.26 -4.45 1.51
C SER A 52 9.46 -3.81 0.82
N VAL A 53 10.47 -4.63 0.44
CA VAL A 53 11.60 -4.16 -0.37
C VAL A 53 11.11 -3.74 -1.75
N LEU A 54 10.24 -4.54 -2.39
CA LEU A 54 9.64 -4.21 -3.69
C LEU A 54 8.83 -2.91 -3.62
N LEU A 55 7.99 -2.73 -2.57
CA LEU A 55 7.27 -1.47 -2.38
C LEU A 55 8.19 -0.25 -2.28
N LYS A 56 9.28 -0.37 -1.53
CA LYS A 56 10.25 0.72 -1.37
C LYS A 56 10.92 1.11 -2.69
N HIS A 57 11.14 0.15 -3.58
CA HIS A 57 11.65 0.43 -4.92
C HIS A 57 10.60 1.18 -5.77
N ILE A 58 9.31 0.75 -5.71
CA ILE A 58 8.24 1.39 -6.50
C ILE A 58 8.07 2.86 -6.11
N ILE A 59 8.20 3.20 -4.81
CA ILE A 59 8.09 4.59 -4.36
C ILE A 59 9.42 5.36 -4.42
N GLY A 60 10.50 4.75 -4.90
CA GLY A 60 11.79 5.42 -5.06
C GLY A 60 12.61 5.56 -3.76
N LEU A 61 12.24 4.88 -2.66
CA LEU A 61 13.00 4.88 -1.41
C LEU A 61 14.23 3.96 -1.44
N GLU A 62 14.29 3.06 -2.40
CA GLU A 62 15.41 2.14 -2.63
C GLU A 62 15.76 2.15 -4.12
N THR A 63 17.07 2.03 -4.41
CA THR A 63 17.57 1.92 -5.78
C THR A 63 17.84 0.46 -6.11
N PRO A 64 17.30 -0.10 -7.20
CA PRO A 64 17.58 -1.47 -7.60
C PRO A 64 19.01 -1.63 -8.11
N ASP A 65 19.57 -2.83 -7.94
CA ASP A 65 20.88 -3.19 -8.48
C ASP A 65 20.80 -3.38 -10.00
N GLU A 66 19.71 -4.00 -10.48
CA GLU A 66 19.41 -4.20 -11.90
C GLU A 66 17.89 -4.05 -12.13
N GLY A 67 17.51 -3.85 -13.39
CA GLY A 67 16.12 -3.67 -13.80
C GLY A 67 15.64 -2.24 -13.63
N GLU A 68 14.36 -2.02 -13.89
CA GLU A 68 13.75 -0.69 -13.85
C GLU A 68 12.30 -0.73 -13.39
N ILE A 69 11.81 0.43 -12.97
CA ILE A 69 10.40 0.66 -12.62
C ILE A 69 9.91 1.83 -13.46
N LEU A 70 8.74 1.64 -14.07
CA LEU A 70 8.10 2.65 -14.89
C LEU A 70 6.74 3.01 -14.27
N ILE A 71 6.42 4.30 -14.22
CA ILE A 71 5.09 4.82 -13.91
C ILE A 71 4.59 5.53 -15.16
N GLU A 72 3.43 5.11 -15.68
CA GLU A 72 2.90 5.59 -16.95
C GLU A 72 3.95 5.51 -18.10
N GLY A 73 4.74 4.42 -18.12
CA GLY A 73 5.78 4.18 -19.12
C GLY A 73 7.05 5.03 -18.97
N LYS A 74 7.16 5.87 -17.93
CA LYS A 74 8.33 6.71 -17.65
C LYS A 74 9.15 6.09 -16.52
N SER A 75 10.47 6.01 -16.70
CA SER A 75 11.36 5.49 -15.66
C SER A 75 11.40 6.41 -14.44
N ILE A 76 11.20 5.85 -13.24
CA ILE A 76 11.32 6.61 -11.98
C ILE A 76 12.75 7.10 -11.71
N ARG A 77 13.74 6.64 -12.48
CA ARG A 77 15.13 7.10 -12.41
C ARG A 77 15.39 8.37 -13.20
N GLU A 78 14.49 8.72 -14.11
CA GLU A 78 14.60 9.97 -14.87
C GLU A 78 14.33 11.16 -13.95
N GLU A 79 15.16 12.19 -14.07
CA GLU A 79 15.04 13.41 -13.25
C GLU A 79 13.66 14.06 -13.43
N GLY A 80 13.01 14.39 -12.32
CA GLY A 80 11.71 15.06 -12.29
C GLY A 80 10.51 14.17 -12.64
N VAL A 81 10.69 12.88 -12.95
CA VAL A 81 9.57 11.97 -13.24
C VAL A 81 8.72 11.73 -11.99
N MET A 82 9.37 11.48 -10.85
CA MET A 82 8.63 11.24 -9.59
C MET A 82 7.79 12.44 -9.16
N ASP A 83 8.21 13.66 -9.46
CA ASP A 83 7.47 14.90 -9.14
C ASP A 83 6.20 15.07 -10.01
N GLN A 84 6.08 14.33 -11.10
CA GLN A 84 4.89 14.37 -11.96
C GLN A 84 3.73 13.57 -11.40
N PHE A 85 3.99 12.70 -10.42
CA PHE A 85 3.00 11.77 -9.87
C PHE A 85 2.83 11.99 -8.36
N ARG A 86 1.58 11.91 -7.90
CA ARG A 86 1.26 11.94 -6.46
C ARG A 86 1.19 10.51 -5.95
N LEU A 87 2.26 10.07 -5.34
CA LEU A 87 2.41 8.72 -4.76
C LEU A 87 2.36 8.82 -3.24
N ALA A 88 1.63 7.93 -2.61
CA ALA A 88 1.57 7.85 -1.16
C ALA A 88 1.91 6.44 -0.66
N MET A 89 2.48 6.35 0.55
CA MET A 89 2.76 5.08 1.21
C MET A 89 2.15 5.06 2.61
N VAL A 90 1.43 3.99 2.91
CA VAL A 90 0.91 3.67 4.24
C VAL A 90 1.78 2.55 4.82
N PHE A 91 2.61 2.90 5.80
CA PHE A 91 3.56 1.98 6.44
C PHE A 91 2.86 1.05 7.44
N GLN A 92 3.45 -0.11 7.68
CA GLN A 92 2.94 -1.13 8.60
C GLN A 92 2.62 -0.58 9.99
N SER A 93 3.46 0.25 10.59
CA SER A 93 3.24 0.88 11.90
C SER A 93 2.40 2.17 11.84
N GLY A 94 1.93 2.60 10.65
CA GLY A 94 1.34 3.92 10.41
C GLY A 94 2.35 5.06 10.37
N ALA A 95 3.55 4.90 10.93
CA ALA A 95 4.64 5.89 10.96
C ALA A 95 4.17 7.31 11.35
N LEU A 96 3.33 7.42 12.39
CA LEU A 96 2.89 8.71 12.91
C LEU A 96 3.98 9.32 13.80
N LEU A 97 4.14 10.64 13.71
CA LEU A 97 5.03 11.39 14.58
C LEU A 97 4.35 11.60 15.93
N ASN A 98 4.90 11.00 16.98
CA ASN A 98 4.30 11.00 18.32
C ASN A 98 4.29 12.39 18.99
N SER A 99 5.14 13.31 18.53
CA SER A 99 5.20 14.70 19.00
C SER A 99 4.13 15.60 18.36
N LEU A 100 3.46 15.15 17.33
CA LEU A 100 2.43 15.88 16.61
C LEU A 100 1.06 15.31 16.90
N THR A 101 0.05 16.19 16.91
CA THR A 101 -1.36 15.78 16.97
C THR A 101 -1.77 15.01 15.69
N VAL A 102 -2.94 14.41 15.71
CA VAL A 102 -3.54 13.76 14.54
C VAL A 102 -3.67 14.76 13.38
N GLY A 103 -4.17 15.97 13.66
CA GLY A 103 -4.33 17.00 12.64
C GLY A 103 -3.00 17.43 12.03
N GLU A 104 -1.97 17.63 12.86
CA GLU A 104 -0.63 17.97 12.40
C GLU A 104 0.02 16.83 11.61
N ASN A 105 -0.14 15.56 12.02
CA ASN A 105 0.31 14.40 11.25
C ASN A 105 -0.33 14.34 9.86
N VAL A 106 -1.65 14.55 9.78
CA VAL A 106 -2.39 14.50 8.51
C VAL A 106 -2.02 15.68 7.61
N GLY A 107 -1.94 16.90 8.18
CA GLY A 107 -1.62 18.12 7.43
C GLY A 107 -0.14 18.35 7.13
N LEU A 108 0.76 17.50 7.66
CA LEU A 108 2.21 17.72 7.65
C LEU A 108 2.75 18.05 6.26
N TYR A 109 2.43 17.26 5.24
CA TYR A 109 2.92 17.48 3.88
C TYR A 109 2.51 18.86 3.33
N LEU A 110 1.25 19.24 3.53
CA LEU A 110 0.74 20.52 3.04
C LEU A 110 1.41 21.71 3.74
N SER A 111 1.71 21.57 5.03
CA SER A 111 2.37 22.58 5.84
C SER A 111 3.85 22.73 5.47
N GLU A 112 4.60 21.62 5.43
CA GLU A 112 6.05 21.62 5.14
C GLU A 112 6.35 22.16 3.74
N HIS A 113 5.51 21.84 2.76
CA HIS A 113 5.65 22.34 1.39
C HIS A 113 4.92 23.69 1.15
N GLN A 114 4.31 24.30 2.18
CA GLN A 114 3.60 25.57 2.10
C GLN A 114 2.55 25.63 0.96
N LEU A 115 1.86 24.50 0.74
CA LEU A 115 0.94 24.34 -0.40
C LEU A 115 -0.41 25.03 -0.17
N LYS A 116 -0.78 25.30 1.09
CA LYS A 116 -2.08 25.87 1.49
C LYS A 116 -1.91 26.73 2.74
N SER A 117 -2.87 27.65 2.97
CA SER A 117 -2.95 28.40 4.22
C SER A 117 -3.29 27.49 5.41
N PRO A 118 -2.96 27.88 6.67
CA PRO A 118 -3.32 27.11 7.85
C PRO A 118 -4.83 26.76 7.93
N GLU A 119 -5.70 27.69 7.55
CA GLU A 119 -7.16 27.51 7.54
C GLU A 119 -7.59 26.49 6.48
N GLU A 120 -6.99 26.53 5.31
CA GLU A 120 -7.22 25.56 4.25
C GLU A 120 -6.73 24.16 4.64
N ILE A 121 -5.54 24.08 5.28
CA ILE A 121 -5.00 22.81 5.80
C ILE A 121 -5.97 22.22 6.82
N ALA A 122 -6.44 23.00 7.80
CA ALA A 122 -7.39 22.53 8.80
C ALA A 122 -8.67 21.97 8.17
N ARG A 123 -9.19 22.62 7.12
CA ARG A 123 -10.38 22.14 6.39
C ARG A 123 -10.12 20.83 5.65
N VAL A 124 -8.97 20.71 4.94
CA VAL A 124 -8.59 19.47 4.24
C VAL A 124 -8.37 18.34 5.24
N VAL A 125 -7.68 18.59 6.34
CA VAL A 125 -7.46 17.61 7.42
C VAL A 125 -8.78 17.08 7.96
N ALA A 126 -9.72 17.96 8.30
CA ALA A 126 -11.04 17.55 8.80
C ALA A 126 -11.80 16.71 7.78
N GLU A 127 -11.76 17.08 6.49
CA GLU A 127 -12.34 16.30 5.39
C GLU A 127 -11.73 14.90 5.28
N LYS A 128 -10.39 14.78 5.29
CA LYS A 128 -9.72 13.47 5.14
C LYS A 128 -9.92 12.58 6.38
N LEU A 129 -9.98 13.16 7.57
CA LEU A 129 -10.34 12.43 8.78
C LEU A 129 -11.78 11.94 8.77
N ASP A 130 -12.72 12.73 8.24
CA ASP A 130 -14.12 12.31 8.07
C ASP A 130 -14.25 11.14 7.08
N VAL A 131 -13.48 11.14 5.98
CA VAL A 131 -13.42 10.04 4.99
C VAL A 131 -13.06 8.70 5.64
N VAL A 132 -12.16 8.70 6.62
CA VAL A 132 -11.71 7.49 7.33
C VAL A 132 -12.43 7.26 8.67
N GLY A 133 -13.56 7.93 8.90
CA GLY A 133 -14.38 7.76 10.10
C GLY A 133 -13.74 8.26 11.41
N LEU A 134 -12.84 9.23 11.34
CA LEU A 134 -12.11 9.80 12.49
C LEU A 134 -12.42 11.29 12.73
N LYS A 135 -13.61 11.75 12.33
CA LYS A 135 -14.06 13.13 12.54
C LYS A 135 -13.94 13.57 14.00
N GLY A 136 -13.38 14.77 14.24
CA GLY A 136 -13.25 15.37 15.56
C GLY A 136 -12.08 14.83 16.39
N THR A 137 -11.13 14.08 15.78
CA THR A 137 -9.96 13.55 16.47
C THR A 137 -8.69 14.38 16.24
N GLU A 138 -8.78 15.51 15.56
CA GLU A 138 -7.65 16.34 15.10
C GLU A 138 -6.69 16.74 16.22
N HIS A 139 -7.22 16.95 17.42
CA HIS A 139 -6.48 17.42 18.61
C HIS A 139 -5.79 16.31 19.41
N LYS A 140 -6.12 15.03 19.13
CA LYS A 140 -5.53 13.89 19.85
C LYS A 140 -4.08 13.67 19.47
N LEU A 141 -3.31 13.08 20.39
CA LEU A 141 -1.98 12.56 20.12
C LEU A 141 -2.04 11.09 19.67
N PRO A 142 -1.05 10.58 18.91
CA PRO A 142 -1.00 9.19 18.47
C PRO A 142 -1.08 8.16 19.59
N ASN A 143 -0.56 8.46 20.80
CA ASN A 143 -0.62 7.57 21.96
C ASN A 143 -2.04 7.43 22.56
N GLU A 144 -2.97 8.32 22.22
CA GLU A 144 -4.38 8.25 22.63
C GLU A 144 -5.25 7.43 21.66
N LEU A 145 -4.65 6.87 20.60
CA LEU A 145 -5.34 6.16 19.54
C LEU A 145 -5.15 4.63 19.67
N SER A 146 -6.19 3.88 19.32
CA SER A 146 -6.06 2.43 19.09
C SER A 146 -5.20 2.13 17.84
N GLY A 147 -4.73 0.89 17.69
CA GLY A 147 -3.97 0.46 16.52
C GLY A 147 -4.71 0.73 15.19
N GLY A 148 -5.99 0.37 15.12
CA GLY A 148 -6.82 0.63 13.94
C GLY A 148 -7.02 2.13 13.67
N MET A 149 -7.18 2.97 14.70
CA MET A 149 -7.23 4.42 14.52
C MET A 149 -5.92 4.98 13.97
N LYS A 150 -4.76 4.50 14.43
CA LYS A 150 -3.45 4.91 13.89
C LYS A 150 -3.31 4.60 12.40
N LYS A 151 -3.77 3.41 11.98
CA LYS A 151 -3.79 3.02 10.56
C LYS A 151 -4.66 3.96 9.73
N ARG A 152 -5.86 4.29 10.22
CA ARG A 152 -6.76 5.22 9.55
C ARG A 152 -6.22 6.66 9.50
N VAL A 153 -5.54 7.12 10.53
CA VAL A 153 -4.83 8.42 10.49
C VAL A 153 -3.72 8.41 9.44
N ALA A 154 -2.94 7.33 9.35
CA ALA A 154 -1.92 7.18 8.31
C ALA A 154 -2.54 7.19 6.90
N LEU A 155 -3.71 6.58 6.74
CA LEU A 155 -4.48 6.63 5.49
C LEU A 155 -4.98 8.05 5.19
N ALA A 156 -5.56 8.76 6.17
CA ALA A 156 -5.96 10.16 6.01
C ALA A 156 -4.78 11.04 5.59
N ARG A 157 -3.59 10.84 6.20
CA ARG A 157 -2.35 11.52 5.81
C ARG A 157 -1.95 11.25 4.36
N ALA A 158 -2.10 10.01 3.89
CA ALA A 158 -1.84 9.66 2.50
C ALA A 158 -2.81 10.35 1.52
N LEU A 159 -4.05 10.59 1.95
CA LEU A 159 -5.11 11.17 1.10
C LEU A 159 -5.00 12.69 0.90
N VAL A 160 -4.23 13.42 1.72
CA VAL A 160 -4.15 14.90 1.61
C VAL A 160 -3.49 15.38 0.32
N ILE A 161 -2.65 14.55 -0.29
CA ILE A 161 -1.97 14.85 -1.56
C ILE A 161 -2.81 14.46 -2.78
N GLU A 162 -4.05 13.96 -2.57
CA GLU A 162 -4.90 13.43 -3.64
C GLU A 162 -4.15 12.41 -4.52
N PRO A 163 -3.71 11.27 -3.96
CA PRO A 163 -2.77 10.37 -4.60
C PRO A 163 -3.35 9.70 -5.84
N GLN A 164 -2.49 9.41 -6.82
CA GLN A 164 -2.77 8.62 -8.01
C GLN A 164 -2.42 7.14 -7.80
N LEU A 165 -1.50 6.87 -6.86
CA LEU A 165 -1.09 5.55 -6.42
C LEU A 165 -0.91 5.54 -4.89
N ILE A 166 -1.49 4.55 -4.23
CA ILE A 166 -1.25 4.29 -2.81
C ILE A 166 -0.60 2.91 -2.65
N LEU A 167 0.52 2.89 -1.92
CA LEU A 167 1.20 1.66 -1.54
C LEU A 167 0.91 1.36 -0.07
N TYR A 168 0.46 0.15 0.23
CA TYR A 168 0.15 -0.30 1.58
C TYR A 168 1.10 -1.42 1.99
N ASP A 169 1.88 -1.19 3.04
CA ASP A 169 2.77 -2.20 3.60
C ASP A 169 2.11 -2.84 4.83
N GLU A 170 1.61 -4.08 4.68
CA GLU A 170 0.96 -4.89 5.71
C GLU A 170 -0.14 -4.11 6.49
N PRO A 171 -1.18 -3.57 5.79
CA PRO A 171 -2.14 -2.63 6.41
C PRO A 171 -2.96 -3.25 7.55
N THR A 172 -3.17 -4.57 7.55
CA THR A 172 -3.97 -5.28 8.57
C THR A 172 -3.13 -5.89 9.68
N SER A 173 -1.79 -5.79 9.61
CA SER A 173 -0.91 -6.33 10.64
C SER A 173 -1.20 -5.75 12.03
N GLU A 174 -1.10 -6.57 13.06
CA GLU A 174 -1.31 -6.20 14.47
C GLU A 174 -2.76 -5.76 14.80
N LEU A 175 -3.71 -5.97 13.90
CA LEU A 175 -5.13 -5.70 14.13
C LEU A 175 -5.88 -7.00 14.49
N ASP A 176 -6.96 -6.84 15.26
CA ASP A 176 -7.92 -7.91 15.41
C ASP A 176 -8.70 -8.15 14.08
N PRO A 177 -9.32 -9.34 13.90
CA PRO A 177 -9.98 -9.68 12.66
C PRO A 177 -11.07 -8.70 12.20
N LEU A 178 -11.83 -8.11 13.13
CA LEU A 178 -12.89 -7.16 12.78
C LEU A 178 -12.30 -5.84 12.24
N MET A 179 -11.24 -5.37 12.88
CA MET A 179 -10.53 -4.17 12.43
C MET A 179 -9.82 -4.41 11.10
N ALA A 180 -9.27 -5.62 10.87
CA ALA A 180 -8.65 -5.98 9.58
C ALA A 180 -9.67 -5.91 8.43
N VAL A 181 -10.88 -6.44 8.63
CA VAL A 181 -11.98 -6.33 7.65
C VAL A 181 -12.30 -4.86 7.38
N THR A 182 -12.43 -4.03 8.42
CA THR A 182 -12.73 -2.59 8.25
C THR A 182 -11.66 -1.88 7.40
N ILE A 183 -10.37 -2.15 7.62
CA ILE A 183 -9.30 -1.57 6.79
C ILE A 183 -9.38 -2.06 5.35
N GLY A 184 -9.69 -3.34 5.12
CA GLY A 184 -9.92 -3.88 3.78
C GLY A 184 -11.08 -3.17 3.05
N GLU A 185 -12.20 -2.98 3.74
CA GLU A 185 -13.35 -2.24 3.21
C GLU A 185 -13.02 -0.78 2.89
N GLU A 186 -12.21 -0.12 3.72
CA GLU A 186 -11.75 1.25 3.48
C GLU A 186 -10.85 1.34 2.22
N ILE A 187 -9.92 0.39 2.03
CA ILE A 187 -9.08 0.32 0.83
C ILE A 187 -9.95 0.14 -0.42
N TYR A 188 -10.90 -0.78 -0.35
CA TYR A 188 -11.85 -1.03 -1.46
C TYR A 188 -12.72 0.20 -1.76
N ALA A 189 -13.27 0.83 -0.72
CA ALA A 189 -14.10 2.02 -0.87
C ALA A 189 -13.34 3.21 -1.48
N LEU A 190 -12.05 3.35 -1.20
CA LEU A 190 -11.21 4.38 -1.82
C LEU A 190 -11.04 4.16 -3.32
N LYS A 191 -10.81 2.90 -3.76
CA LYS A 191 -10.80 2.58 -5.19
C LYS A 191 -12.08 3.05 -5.88
N GLU A 192 -13.24 2.72 -5.31
CA GLU A 192 -14.55 3.07 -5.89
C GLU A 192 -14.81 4.60 -5.90
N ARG A 193 -14.34 5.33 -4.87
CA ARG A 193 -14.62 6.76 -4.72
C ARG A 193 -13.70 7.66 -5.54
N ILE A 194 -12.40 7.34 -5.57
CA ILE A 194 -11.38 8.21 -6.17
C ILE A 194 -10.59 7.54 -7.30
N HIS A 195 -10.93 6.29 -7.63
CA HIS A 195 -10.31 5.51 -8.72
C HIS A 195 -8.78 5.44 -8.63
N VAL A 196 -8.22 5.44 -7.41
CA VAL A 196 -6.77 5.36 -7.18
C VAL A 196 -6.24 3.95 -7.45
N THR A 197 -5.04 3.85 -8.02
CA THR A 197 -4.32 2.57 -8.07
C THR A 197 -3.83 2.23 -6.67
N SER A 198 -4.02 0.98 -6.24
CA SER A 198 -3.59 0.50 -4.92
C SER A 198 -2.70 -0.71 -5.07
N ILE A 199 -1.49 -0.65 -4.49
CA ILE A 199 -0.60 -1.80 -4.36
C ILE A 199 -0.55 -2.17 -2.88
N VAL A 200 -1.05 -3.36 -2.55
CA VAL A 200 -1.13 -3.84 -1.17
C VAL A 200 -0.17 -5.01 -0.99
N VAL A 201 0.77 -4.88 -0.09
CA VAL A 201 1.61 -5.99 0.34
C VAL A 201 1.01 -6.59 1.59
N SER A 202 0.74 -7.90 1.56
CA SER A 202 0.22 -8.60 2.73
C SER A 202 0.57 -10.09 2.74
N HIS A 203 0.58 -10.68 3.93
CA HIS A 203 0.53 -12.12 4.14
C HIS A 203 -0.86 -12.60 4.55
N ASP A 204 -1.80 -11.67 4.74
CA ASP A 204 -3.20 -11.94 5.09
C ASP A 204 -3.97 -12.38 3.85
N ARG A 205 -4.38 -13.66 3.86
CA ARG A 205 -5.12 -14.27 2.74
C ARG A 205 -6.51 -13.70 2.61
N ASP A 206 -7.20 -13.48 3.73
CA ASP A 206 -8.58 -13.01 3.73
C ASP A 206 -8.66 -11.59 3.16
N LEU A 207 -7.75 -10.72 3.56
CA LEU A 207 -7.61 -9.40 2.95
C LEU A 207 -7.36 -9.52 1.44
N ALA A 208 -6.32 -10.28 1.04
CA ALA A 208 -5.92 -10.38 -0.36
C ALA A 208 -7.05 -10.88 -1.26
N PHE A 209 -7.72 -11.95 -0.85
CA PHE A 209 -8.84 -12.52 -1.62
C PHE A 209 -10.14 -11.72 -1.53
N GLY A 210 -10.27 -10.86 -0.52
CA GLY A 210 -11.44 -10.01 -0.31
C GLY A 210 -11.45 -8.76 -1.16
N ILE A 211 -10.28 -8.15 -1.41
CA ILE A 211 -10.23 -6.82 -2.05
C ILE A 211 -9.53 -6.78 -3.41
N ALA A 212 -8.70 -7.79 -3.75
CA ALA A 212 -7.83 -7.72 -4.93
C ALA A 212 -8.60 -7.91 -6.25
N ASP A 213 -8.27 -7.09 -7.25
CA ASP A 213 -8.56 -7.39 -8.66
C ASP A 213 -7.60 -8.46 -9.19
N ARG A 214 -6.31 -8.33 -8.85
CA ARG A 214 -5.26 -9.29 -9.19
C ARG A 214 -4.29 -9.47 -8.02
N ILE A 215 -3.74 -10.68 -7.93
CA ILE A 215 -2.79 -11.07 -6.89
C ILE A 215 -1.50 -11.55 -7.55
N ALA A 216 -0.37 -11.04 -7.09
CA ALA A 216 0.95 -11.61 -7.34
C ALA A 216 1.40 -12.42 -6.12
N LEU A 217 1.83 -13.65 -6.33
CA LEU A 217 2.48 -14.45 -5.30
C LEU A 217 3.99 -14.36 -5.46
N ILE A 218 4.66 -13.84 -4.42
CA ILE A 218 6.12 -13.76 -4.36
C ILE A 218 6.67 -14.75 -3.32
N SER A 219 7.70 -15.49 -3.68
CA SER A 219 8.44 -16.37 -2.77
C SER A 219 9.92 -16.32 -3.12
N GLU A 220 10.76 -16.27 -2.11
CA GLU A 220 12.23 -16.26 -2.24
C GLU A 220 12.78 -15.23 -3.26
N GLY A 221 12.09 -14.08 -3.37
CA GLY A 221 12.47 -12.97 -4.26
C GLY A 221 12.01 -13.12 -5.72
N GLU A 222 11.18 -14.11 -6.04
CA GLU A 222 10.66 -14.35 -7.39
C GLU A 222 9.13 -14.35 -7.41
N ILE A 223 8.54 -13.88 -8.52
CA ILE A 223 7.09 -13.97 -8.74
C ILE A 223 6.74 -15.37 -9.24
N LEU A 224 5.93 -16.09 -8.48
CA LEU A 224 5.48 -17.44 -8.83
C LEU A 224 4.27 -17.45 -9.75
N LEU A 225 3.37 -16.47 -9.58
CA LEU A 225 2.12 -16.35 -10.33
C LEU A 225 1.58 -14.93 -10.19
N VAL A 226 0.96 -14.44 -11.25
CA VAL A 226 0.08 -13.27 -11.24
C VAL A 226 -1.25 -13.69 -11.86
N GLY A 227 -2.37 -13.39 -11.21
CA GLY A 227 -3.69 -13.72 -11.72
C GLY A 227 -4.81 -13.12 -10.87
N THR A 228 -6.04 -13.37 -11.28
CA THR A 228 -7.23 -13.07 -10.47
C THR A 228 -7.27 -13.93 -9.20
N PRO A 229 -8.02 -13.54 -8.16
CA PRO A 229 -8.18 -14.36 -6.96
C PRO A 229 -8.56 -15.82 -7.26
N ASP A 230 -9.42 -16.05 -8.25
CA ASP A 230 -9.86 -17.40 -8.64
C ASP A 230 -8.75 -18.20 -9.33
N GLU A 231 -7.95 -17.58 -10.19
CA GLU A 231 -6.79 -18.23 -10.84
C GLU A 231 -5.74 -18.62 -9.80
N VAL A 232 -5.47 -17.75 -8.83
CA VAL A 232 -4.54 -18.03 -7.75
C VAL A 232 -5.01 -19.20 -6.89
N ARG A 233 -6.30 -19.24 -6.52
CA ARG A 233 -6.88 -20.37 -5.75
C ARG A 233 -6.78 -21.72 -6.49
N ARG A 234 -6.94 -21.72 -7.81
CA ARG A 234 -6.90 -22.92 -8.65
C ARG A 234 -5.51 -23.30 -9.14
N SER A 235 -4.48 -22.54 -8.77
CA SER A 235 -3.11 -22.81 -9.22
C SER A 235 -2.68 -24.22 -8.83
N PRO A 236 -2.13 -25.01 -9.76
CA PRO A 236 -1.60 -26.34 -9.47
C PRO A 236 -0.22 -26.31 -8.80
N ASN A 237 0.38 -25.15 -8.66
CA ASN A 237 1.73 -24.99 -8.08
C ASN A 237 1.70 -25.38 -6.59
N PRO A 238 2.50 -26.39 -6.16
CA PRO A 238 2.48 -26.89 -4.80
C PRO A 238 2.96 -25.86 -3.76
N VAL A 239 3.84 -24.93 -4.12
CA VAL A 239 4.30 -23.86 -3.23
C VAL A 239 3.16 -22.90 -2.94
N ILE A 240 2.39 -22.53 -3.97
CA ILE A 240 1.20 -21.68 -3.85
C ILE A 240 0.16 -22.38 -2.98
N GLN A 241 -0.18 -23.65 -3.28
CA GLN A 241 -1.17 -24.39 -2.52
C GLN A 241 -0.75 -24.59 -1.05
N LYS A 242 0.53 -24.84 -0.79
CA LYS A 242 1.06 -24.92 0.57
C LYS A 242 0.87 -23.60 1.32
N PHE A 243 1.14 -22.46 0.67
CA PHE A 243 0.93 -21.13 1.26
C PHE A 243 -0.54 -20.87 1.53
N LEU A 244 -1.43 -21.18 0.58
CA LEU A 244 -2.87 -20.95 0.70
C LEU A 244 -3.57 -21.87 1.72
N THR A 245 -3.05 -23.06 1.97
CA THR A 245 -3.64 -24.06 2.87
C THR A 245 -2.89 -24.23 4.19
N ALA A 246 -1.93 -23.36 4.48
CA ALA A 246 -1.15 -23.42 5.71
C ALA A 246 -2.02 -23.07 6.91
N ASP A 247 -2.60 -24.10 7.54
CA ASP A 247 -3.35 -24.00 8.79
C ASP A 247 -2.61 -24.72 9.91
N PHE A 248 -2.80 -24.28 11.16
CA PHE A 248 -2.35 -24.99 12.35
C PHE A 248 -3.10 -26.32 12.49
N LYS A 249 -2.57 -27.40 11.91
CA LYS A 249 -3.03 -28.74 12.20
C LYS A 249 -2.50 -29.16 13.58
N LEU A 250 -3.24 -28.84 14.63
CA LEU A 250 -3.04 -29.48 15.92
C LEU A 250 -3.26 -30.98 15.73
N LYS A 251 -2.20 -31.77 15.81
CA LYS A 251 -2.30 -33.20 16.01
C LYS A 251 -2.81 -33.43 17.43
N LEU A 252 -4.11 -33.40 17.63
CA LEU A 252 -4.69 -33.95 18.82
C LEU A 252 -4.32 -35.45 18.80
N LYS A 253 -3.43 -35.88 19.71
CA LYS A 253 -3.24 -37.32 19.93
C LYS A 253 -4.62 -37.86 20.33
N PRO A 254 -5.10 -38.94 19.69
CA PRO A 254 -6.29 -39.62 20.20
C PRO A 254 -5.99 -40.08 21.65
N ALA A 255 -6.98 -39.86 22.53
CA ALA A 255 -6.94 -40.28 23.95
C ALA A 255 -6.84 -41.79 24.07
#